data_36d3197e07a9d323d26e5c181c09839d
#
_entry.id   36d3197e07a9d323d26e5c181c09839d
#
_cell.length_a   1.000
_cell.length_b   1.000
_cell.length_c   1.000
_cell.angle_alpha   90.00
_cell.angle_beta   90.00
_cell.angle_gamma   90.00
#
_symmetry.space_group_name_H-M   'P 1'
#
loop_
_entity.id
_entity.type
_entity.pdbx_description
1 polymer ?
#
loop_
_entity_poly.entity_id
_entity_poly.type
_entity_poly.pdbx_seq_one_letter_code
_entity_poly.pdbx_strand_id
1 'polypeptide(L)' 'MTREEAIEVYTEKFGGFPYFLTMGVSDEILVREIEKALKSGKEIEPEEGRIY' A
#
# COMPACT_ATOMS: atom_id res chain seq x y z
N MET A 1 -11.09 -2.52 7.18
CA MET A 1 -11.46 -1.64 6.07
C MET A 1 -11.40 -2.41 4.77
N THR A 2 -12.15 -1.95 3.79
CA THR A 2 -12.14 -2.62 2.51
C THR A 2 -10.94 -2.18 1.69
N ARG A 3 -10.71 -2.93 0.59
CA ARG A 3 -9.61 -2.60 -0.29
C ARG A 3 -9.72 -1.17 -0.83
N GLU A 4 -10.92 -0.79 -1.23
CA GLU A 4 -11.11 0.54 -1.78
C GLU A 4 -10.90 1.62 -0.73
N GLU A 5 -11.39 1.37 0.46
CA GLU A 5 -11.18 2.32 1.55
C GLU A 5 -9.71 2.46 1.88
N ALA A 6 -9.01 1.35 1.92
CA ALA A 6 -7.59 1.38 2.24
C ALA A 6 -6.82 2.19 1.20
N ILE A 7 -7.13 1.97 -0.06
CA ILE A 7 -6.45 2.70 -1.12
C ILE A 7 -6.75 4.19 -1.02
N GLU A 8 -7.99 4.52 -0.72
CA GLU A 8 -8.38 5.92 -0.63
C GLU A 8 -7.67 6.62 0.53
N VAL A 9 -7.65 5.97 1.68
CA VAL A 9 -6.98 6.56 2.83
C VAL A 9 -5.50 6.72 2.59
N TYR A 10 -4.89 5.70 2.00
CA TYR A 10 -3.47 5.76 1.69
C TYR A 10 -3.16 6.90 0.73
N THR A 11 -3.98 7.03 -0.32
CA THR A 11 -3.76 8.07 -1.31
C THR A 11 -3.86 9.46 -0.68
N GLU A 12 -4.82 9.64 0.21
CA GLU A 12 -4.97 10.93 0.86
C GLU A 12 -3.79 11.24 1.77
N LYS A 13 -3.32 10.22 2.47
CA LYS A 13 -2.25 10.46 3.42
C LYS A 13 -0.91 10.69 2.74
N PHE A 14 -0.62 9.94 1.71
CA PHE A 14 0.69 9.99 1.08
C PHE A 14 0.72 10.70 -0.26
N GLY A 15 -0.44 11.05 -0.78
CA GLY A 15 -0.49 11.79 -2.03
C GLY A 15 -0.46 10.94 -3.28
N GLY A 16 -0.55 9.62 -3.15
CA GLY A 16 -0.55 8.73 -4.29
C GLY A 16 -0.57 7.29 -3.84
N PHE A 17 -0.81 6.38 -4.77
CA PHE A 17 -0.88 4.96 -4.45
C PHE A 17 0.01 4.18 -5.40
N PRO A 18 0.88 3.31 -4.89
CA PRO A 18 1.75 2.51 -5.76
C PRO A 18 0.95 1.42 -6.44
N TYR A 19 0.81 1.55 -7.74
CA TYR A 19 -0.02 0.62 -8.49
C TYR A 19 0.56 -0.78 -8.53
N PHE A 20 1.85 -0.94 -8.28
CA PHE A 20 2.41 -2.28 -8.27
C PHE A 20 1.76 -3.14 -7.20
N LEU A 21 1.18 -2.53 -6.18
CA LEU A 21 0.52 -3.29 -5.12
C LEU A 21 -0.82 -3.86 -5.55
N THR A 22 -1.39 -3.36 -6.64
CA THR A 22 -2.66 -3.87 -7.11
C THR A 22 -2.50 -5.10 -7.99
N MET A 23 -1.28 -5.46 -8.32
CA MET A 23 -1.03 -6.60 -9.20
C MET A 23 -0.38 -7.72 -8.42
N GLY A 24 -0.99 -8.90 -8.45
CA GLY A 24 -0.42 -10.05 -7.80
C GLY A 24 -0.52 -10.07 -6.29
N VAL A 25 -1.33 -9.18 -5.73
CA VAL A 25 -1.50 -9.10 -4.29
C VAL A 25 -2.98 -9.25 -3.96
N SER A 26 -3.29 -10.11 -3.00
CA SER A 26 -4.67 -10.30 -2.61
C SER A 26 -5.17 -9.08 -1.81
N ASP A 27 -6.50 -8.95 -1.75
CA ASP A 27 -7.07 -7.82 -1.06
C ASP A 27 -6.66 -7.79 0.41
N GLU A 28 -6.62 -8.96 1.03
CA GLU A 28 -6.25 -9.01 2.44
C GLU A 28 -4.83 -8.51 2.67
N ILE A 29 -3.92 -8.94 1.83
CA ILE A 29 -2.53 -8.52 1.97
C ILE A 29 -2.40 -7.04 1.66
N LEU A 30 -3.12 -6.57 0.64
CA LEU A 30 -3.08 -5.17 0.28
C LEU A 30 -3.54 -4.29 1.44
N VAL A 31 -4.67 -4.64 2.04
CA VAL A 31 -5.19 -3.85 3.16
C VAL A 31 -4.22 -3.89 4.34
N ARG A 32 -3.65 -5.04 4.61
CA ARG A 32 -2.70 -5.16 5.71
C ARG A 32 -1.49 -4.28 5.51
N GLU A 33 -0.95 -4.27 4.30
CA GLU A 33 0.21 -3.45 4.02
C GLU A 33 -0.10 -1.97 4.15
N ILE A 34 -1.28 -1.58 3.69
CA ILE A 34 -1.69 -0.19 3.80
C ILE A 34 -1.84 0.19 5.27
N GLU A 35 -2.44 -0.68 6.06
CA GLU A 35 -2.60 -0.38 7.48
C GLU A 35 -1.25 -0.22 8.17
N LYS A 36 -0.29 -1.06 7.81
CA LYS A 36 1.04 -0.93 8.38
C LYS A 36 1.69 0.40 7.98
N ALA A 37 1.52 0.78 6.73
CA ALA A 37 2.09 2.05 6.28
C ALA A 37 1.45 3.21 6.99
N LEU A 38 0.14 3.18 7.16
CA LEU A 38 -0.56 4.26 7.87
C LEU A 38 -0.10 4.35 9.31
N LYS A 39 0.12 3.20 9.92
CA LYS A 39 0.53 3.17 11.31
C LYS A 39 1.94 3.68 11.50
N SER A 40 2.85 3.31 10.61
CA SER A 40 4.23 3.72 10.72
C SER A 40 4.49 5.10 10.13
N GLY A 41 3.57 5.59 9.29
CA GLY A 41 3.74 6.89 8.66
C GLY A 41 4.68 6.89 7.50
N LYS A 42 5.03 5.72 6.98
CA LYS A 42 5.94 5.61 5.86
C LYS A 42 5.25 4.94 4.68
N GLU A 43 5.60 5.38 3.49
CA GLU A 43 5.06 4.80 2.28
C GLU A 43 5.56 3.37 2.09
N ILE A 44 4.73 2.60 1.39
CA ILE A 44 5.12 1.24 1.04
C ILE A 44 6.12 1.32 -0.10
N GLU A 45 7.27 0.66 0.06
CA GLU A 45 8.33 0.70 -0.93
C GLU A 45 8.36 -0.60 -1.74
N PRO A 46 8.64 -0.50 -3.02
CA PRO A 46 8.75 -1.69 -3.85
C PRO A 46 10.01 -2.47 -3.50
N GLU A 47 9.87 -3.77 -3.43
CA GLU A 47 10.99 -4.61 -3.06
C GLU A 47 11.99 -4.79 -4.17
N GLU A 48 11.52 -4.70 -5.40
CA GLU A 48 12.42 -4.93 -6.51
C GLU A 48 13.54 -3.91 -6.54
N GLY A 49 13.41 -2.82 -5.82
CA GLY A 49 14.47 -1.83 -5.78
C GLY A 49 15.72 -2.34 -5.13
N ARG A 50 15.66 -3.48 -4.47
CA ARG A 50 16.83 -4.03 -3.79
C ARG A 50 17.50 -5.15 -4.55
N ILE A 51 17.00 -5.50 -5.68
CA ILE A 51 17.49 -6.68 -6.36
C ILE A 51 18.88 -6.48 -6.91
N TYR A 52 19.26 -5.30 -7.11
CA TYR A 52 20.61 -5.07 -7.63
C TYR A 52 21.61 -4.89 -6.56
#